data_c6980303d352726f24c136e2f7d58e71
#
_entry.id   c6980303d352726f24c136e2f7d58e71
#
_cell.length_a   1.000
_cell.length_b   1.000
_cell.length_c   1.000
_cell.angle_alpha   90.00
_cell.angle_beta   90.00
_cell.angle_gamma   90.00
#
_symmetry.space_group_name_H-M   'P 1'
#
loop_
_entity.id
_entity.type
_entity.pdbx_description
1 polymer ?
#
loop_
_entity_poly.entity_id
_entity_poly.type
_entity_poly.pdbx_seq_one_letter_code
_entity_poly.pdbx_strand_id
1 'polypeptide(L)'
;VDEACAMIRTEIDSMPSELDDLRRDIMQLEIEEMSLKKEDDKLSKDRLSKLTADIAEKKDKFNEMKARWDAEKQAAENVKKIKADIEKTTGEIEQAQLRGEYELAARLQYSDLPELRKKLTEAESLNEAQNKNVLVRSTVTDEEIADVVARWTGIPVSLLVEGEREKLLHLEDTLHKRVIGQDEAVRLVSEAIQRSRAGISDPNRP
;
A
#
# COMPACT_ATOMS: atom_id res chain seq x y z
N VAL A 1 -10.72 -10.30 2.74
CA VAL A 1 -9.34 -10.43 3.27
C VAL A 1 -8.46 -11.23 2.32
N ASP A 2 -8.80 -12.47 1.97
CA ASP A 2 -7.98 -13.31 1.07
C ASP A 2 -7.71 -12.66 -0.27
N GLU A 3 -8.72 -12.04 -0.88
CA GLU A 3 -8.56 -11.32 -2.16
C GLU A 3 -7.68 -10.07 -2.01
N ALA A 4 -7.81 -9.30 -0.93
CA ALA A 4 -6.94 -8.17 -0.64
C ALA A 4 -5.48 -8.63 -0.44
N CYS A 5 -5.27 -9.74 0.28
CA CYS A 5 -3.95 -10.37 0.41
C CYS A 5 -3.38 -10.83 -0.94
N ALA A 6 -4.22 -11.44 -1.80
CA ALA A 6 -3.81 -11.88 -3.13
C ALA A 6 -3.46 -10.70 -4.05
N MET A 7 -4.21 -9.59 -3.96
CA MET A 7 -3.91 -8.36 -4.70
C MET A 7 -2.57 -7.77 -4.29
N ILE A 8 -2.34 -7.56 -2.99
CA ILE A 8 -1.06 -7.04 -2.48
C ILE A 8 0.09 -7.97 -2.88
N ARG A 9 -0.10 -9.29 -2.78
CA ARG A 9 0.91 -10.24 -3.23
C ARG A 9 1.23 -10.09 -4.71
N THR A 10 0.20 -9.89 -5.54
CA THR A 10 0.39 -9.65 -6.96
C THR A 10 1.10 -8.32 -7.22
N GLU A 11 0.80 -7.27 -6.44
CA GLU A 11 1.49 -5.98 -6.53
C GLU A 11 2.96 -6.08 -6.13
N ILE A 12 3.29 -6.85 -5.08
CA ILE A 12 4.68 -7.11 -4.67
C ILE A 12 5.46 -7.85 -5.76
N ASP A 13 4.83 -8.83 -6.41
CA ASP A 13 5.47 -9.66 -7.42
C ASP A 13 5.46 -9.00 -8.81
N SER A 14 4.58 -8.05 -9.07
CA SER A 14 4.47 -7.32 -10.34
C SER A 14 5.19 -5.98 -10.29
N MET A 15 5.61 -5.50 -11.46
CA MET A 15 6.16 -4.16 -11.61
C MET A 15 5.07 -3.11 -11.36
N PRO A 16 5.33 -2.05 -10.56
CA PRO A 16 4.39 -0.94 -10.38
C PRO A 16 3.93 -0.35 -11.72
N SER A 17 2.67 0.08 -11.79
CA SER A 17 2.09 0.63 -13.03
C SER A 17 2.87 1.79 -13.60
N GLU A 18 3.34 2.71 -12.75
CA GLU A 18 4.15 3.85 -13.16
C GLU A 18 5.47 3.43 -13.83
N LEU A 19 6.09 2.36 -13.34
CA LEU A 19 7.33 1.84 -13.90
C LEU A 19 7.08 1.09 -15.22
N ASP A 20 5.95 0.38 -15.33
CA ASP A 20 5.56 -0.31 -16.57
C ASP A 20 5.18 0.70 -17.67
N ASP A 21 4.49 1.78 -17.32
CA ASP A 21 4.15 2.87 -18.23
C ASP A 21 5.42 3.57 -18.77
N LEU A 22 6.37 3.90 -17.88
CA LEU A 22 7.66 4.44 -18.30
C LEU A 22 8.41 3.49 -19.23
N ARG A 23 8.38 2.20 -18.96
CA ARG A 23 9.00 1.18 -19.82
C ARG A 23 8.36 1.14 -21.21
N ARG A 24 7.02 1.21 -21.27
CA ARG A 24 6.28 1.25 -22.54
C ARG A 24 6.56 2.50 -23.33
N ASP A 25 6.60 3.64 -22.65
CA ASP A 25 6.96 4.91 -23.27
C ASP A 25 8.36 4.87 -23.89
N ILE A 26 9.35 4.38 -23.12
CA ILE A 26 10.73 4.22 -23.62
C ILE A 26 10.74 3.33 -24.86
N MET A 27 10.04 2.19 -24.82
CA MET A 27 9.96 1.27 -25.95
C MET A 27 9.34 1.95 -27.20
N GLN A 28 8.29 2.74 -27.03
CA GLN A 28 7.68 3.51 -28.11
C GLN A 28 8.66 4.50 -28.72
N LEU A 29 9.37 5.27 -27.89
CA LEU A 29 10.37 6.24 -28.35
C LEU A 29 11.57 5.55 -29.02
N GLU A 30 12.01 4.38 -28.55
CA GLU A 30 13.06 3.59 -29.20
C GLU A 30 12.63 3.08 -30.59
N ILE A 31 11.38 2.70 -30.76
CA ILE A 31 10.83 2.33 -32.06
C ILE A 31 10.82 3.55 -33.02
N GLU A 32 10.41 4.72 -32.52
CA GLU A 32 10.44 5.97 -33.29
C GLU A 32 11.89 6.35 -33.65
N GLU A 33 12.83 6.21 -32.71
CA GLU A 33 14.26 6.43 -32.94
C GLU A 33 14.80 5.54 -34.05
N MET A 34 14.44 4.24 -34.05
CA MET A 34 14.86 3.31 -35.11
C MET A 34 14.27 3.68 -36.48
N SER A 35 13.07 4.25 -36.51
CA SER A 35 12.45 4.73 -37.73
C SER A 35 13.16 5.96 -38.27
N LEU A 36 13.41 6.97 -37.43
CA LEU A 36 14.08 8.22 -37.80
C LEU A 36 15.55 8.02 -38.21
N LYS A 37 16.23 7.01 -37.67
CA LYS A 37 17.60 6.63 -38.08
C LYS A 37 17.71 6.15 -39.52
N LYS A 38 16.60 5.77 -40.15
CA LYS A 38 16.54 5.34 -41.55
C LYS A 38 16.31 6.51 -42.50
N GLU A 39 15.95 7.68 -41.99
CA GLU A 39 15.67 8.87 -42.75
C GLU A 39 16.90 9.79 -42.76
N ASP A 40 17.27 10.35 -43.92
CA ASP A 40 18.46 11.20 -44.07
C ASP A 40 18.18 12.70 -44.10
N ASP A 41 16.92 13.10 -43.86
CA ASP A 41 16.45 14.45 -43.83
C ASP A 41 17.01 15.25 -42.64
N LYS A 42 17.26 16.55 -42.88
CA LYS A 42 17.75 17.47 -41.84
C LYS A 42 16.76 17.61 -40.68
N LEU A 43 15.44 17.62 -40.97
CA LEU A 43 14.39 17.68 -39.98
C LEU A 43 14.34 16.43 -39.12
N SER A 44 14.53 15.24 -39.72
CA SER A 44 14.59 13.96 -39.05
C SER A 44 15.81 13.86 -38.12
N LYS A 45 16.95 14.44 -38.50
CA LYS A 45 18.16 14.52 -37.67
C LYS A 45 17.97 15.43 -36.44
N ASP A 46 17.33 16.58 -36.60
CA ASP A 46 17.02 17.47 -35.48
C ASP A 46 16.01 16.84 -34.50
N ARG A 47 15.01 16.13 -35.05
CA ARG A 47 14.05 15.36 -34.22
C ARG A 47 14.72 14.22 -33.51
N LEU A 48 15.61 13.47 -34.15
CA LEU A 48 16.37 12.38 -33.60
C LEU A 48 17.24 12.83 -32.43
N SER A 49 17.88 14.00 -32.49
CA SER A 49 18.68 14.52 -31.38
C SER A 49 17.85 14.83 -30.12
N LYS A 50 16.64 15.39 -30.31
CA LYS A 50 15.70 15.63 -29.20
C LYS A 50 15.18 14.33 -28.62
N LEU A 51 14.76 13.41 -29.48
CA LEU A 51 14.25 12.11 -29.08
C LEU A 51 15.26 11.30 -28.28
N THR A 52 16.55 11.32 -28.69
CA THR A 52 17.63 10.66 -27.95
C THR A 52 17.83 11.26 -26.56
N ALA A 53 17.67 12.58 -26.41
CA ALA A 53 17.75 13.24 -25.10
C ALA A 53 16.55 12.84 -24.22
N ASP A 54 15.34 12.82 -24.77
CA ASP A 54 14.13 12.40 -24.06
C ASP A 54 14.20 10.93 -23.62
N ILE A 55 14.72 10.06 -24.48
CA ILE A 55 14.95 8.64 -24.14
C ILE A 55 15.95 8.52 -23.00
N ALA A 56 17.05 9.28 -23.02
CA ALA A 56 18.04 9.25 -21.96
C ALA A 56 17.44 9.69 -20.62
N GLU A 57 16.72 10.82 -20.59
CA GLU A 57 16.04 11.31 -19.38
C GLU A 57 15.04 10.29 -18.83
N LYS A 58 14.21 9.70 -19.70
CA LYS A 58 13.25 8.68 -19.27
C LYS A 58 13.93 7.40 -18.78
N LYS A 59 15.03 6.97 -19.40
CA LYS A 59 15.84 5.84 -18.94
C LYS A 59 16.46 6.09 -17.57
N ASP A 60 16.96 7.29 -17.33
CA ASP A 60 17.51 7.64 -16.01
C ASP A 60 16.43 7.59 -14.93
N LYS A 61 15.25 8.16 -15.18
CA LYS A 61 14.08 8.07 -14.28
C LYS A 61 13.65 6.62 -14.04
N PHE A 62 13.59 5.82 -15.11
CA PHE A 62 13.25 4.41 -15.01
C PHE A 62 14.26 3.62 -14.15
N ASN A 63 15.55 3.85 -14.34
CA ASN A 63 16.59 3.18 -13.57
C ASN A 63 16.57 3.58 -12.09
N GLU A 64 16.32 4.86 -11.78
CA GLU A 64 16.16 5.35 -10.42
C GLU A 64 14.97 4.70 -9.72
N MET A 65 13.79 4.74 -10.37
CA MET A 65 12.58 4.12 -9.82
C MET A 65 12.72 2.60 -9.68
N LYS A 66 13.35 1.95 -10.65
CA LYS A 66 13.61 0.51 -10.61
C LYS A 66 14.53 0.14 -9.46
N ALA A 67 15.61 0.89 -9.24
CA ALA A 67 16.52 0.65 -8.12
C ALA A 67 15.82 0.79 -6.77
N ARG A 68 14.93 1.78 -6.63
CA ARG A 68 14.09 1.94 -5.43
C ARG A 68 13.15 0.75 -5.24
N TRP A 69 12.43 0.37 -6.28
CA TRP A 69 11.52 -0.77 -6.23
C TRP A 69 12.24 -2.08 -5.89
N ASP A 70 13.40 -2.35 -6.50
CA ASP A 70 14.23 -3.53 -6.21
C ASP A 70 14.69 -3.53 -4.73
N ALA A 71 15.07 -2.37 -4.19
CA ALA A 71 15.46 -2.22 -2.80
C ALA A 71 14.29 -2.47 -1.83
N GLU A 72 13.11 -1.90 -2.10
CA GLU A 72 11.89 -2.11 -1.33
C GLU A 72 11.46 -3.58 -1.35
N LYS A 73 11.52 -4.22 -2.52
CA LYS A 73 11.20 -5.64 -2.68
C LYS A 73 12.16 -6.52 -1.86
N GLN A 74 13.46 -6.25 -1.92
CA GLN A 74 14.44 -6.97 -1.11
C GLN A 74 14.24 -6.79 0.39
N ALA A 75 13.89 -5.58 0.83
CA ALA A 75 13.58 -5.30 2.23
C ALA A 75 12.34 -6.09 2.69
N ALA A 76 11.28 -6.12 1.90
CA ALA A 76 10.08 -6.91 2.19
C ALA A 76 10.36 -8.42 2.23
N GLU A 77 11.16 -8.93 1.30
CA GLU A 77 11.60 -10.34 1.28
C GLU A 77 12.45 -10.70 2.51
N ASN A 78 13.33 -9.79 2.96
CA ASN A 78 14.12 -10.01 4.16
C ASN A 78 13.25 -10.10 5.41
N VAL A 79 12.28 -9.20 5.59
CA VAL A 79 11.31 -9.26 6.70
C VAL A 79 10.55 -10.58 6.67
N LYS A 80 10.10 -11.01 5.49
CA LYS A 80 9.40 -12.29 5.33
C LYS A 80 10.28 -13.49 5.70
N LYS A 81 11.55 -13.50 5.30
CA LYS A 81 12.50 -14.55 5.70
C LYS A 81 12.71 -14.61 7.21
N ILE A 82 12.93 -13.45 7.85
CA ILE A 82 13.10 -13.39 9.30
C ILE A 82 11.86 -13.90 10.03
N LYS A 83 10.66 -13.55 9.57
CA LYS A 83 9.39 -14.06 10.14
C LYS A 83 9.27 -15.57 9.98
N ALA A 84 9.63 -16.12 8.84
CA ALA A 84 9.65 -17.57 8.61
C ALA A 84 10.69 -18.28 9.49
N ASP A 85 11.86 -17.68 9.69
CA ASP A 85 12.88 -18.23 10.59
C ASP A 85 12.42 -18.22 12.05
N ILE A 86 11.71 -17.17 12.48
CA ILE A 86 11.09 -17.10 13.81
C ILE A 86 10.06 -18.23 14.00
N GLU A 87 9.18 -18.42 13.02
CA GLU A 87 8.16 -19.47 13.06
C GLU A 87 8.81 -20.86 13.11
N LYS A 88 9.81 -21.11 12.29
CA LYS A 88 10.60 -22.33 12.26
C LYS A 88 11.28 -22.59 13.61
N THR A 89 11.98 -21.59 14.15
CA THR A 89 12.65 -21.70 15.45
C THR A 89 11.65 -21.96 16.57
N THR A 90 10.47 -21.35 16.52
CA THR A 90 9.39 -21.61 17.50
C THR A 90 8.91 -23.06 17.41
N GLY A 91 8.71 -23.59 16.21
CA GLY A 91 8.37 -25.00 16.01
C GLY A 91 9.47 -25.97 16.49
N GLU A 92 10.74 -25.61 16.28
CA GLU A 92 11.87 -26.39 16.78
C GLU A 92 11.95 -26.41 18.31
N ILE A 93 11.61 -25.28 18.98
CA ILE A 93 11.51 -25.22 20.45
C ILE A 93 10.43 -26.16 20.95
N GLU A 94 9.24 -26.13 20.34
CA GLU A 94 8.13 -27.04 20.72
C GLU A 94 8.52 -28.52 20.56
N GLN A 95 9.15 -28.86 19.44
CA GLN A 95 9.62 -30.24 19.20
C GLN A 95 10.72 -30.68 20.16
N ALA A 96 11.69 -29.80 20.48
CA ALA A 96 12.74 -30.09 21.44
C ALA A 96 12.16 -30.29 22.84
N GLN A 97 11.16 -29.51 23.24
CA GLN A 97 10.45 -29.72 24.52
C GLN A 97 9.72 -31.07 24.58
N LEU A 98 9.02 -31.42 23.47
CA LEU A 98 8.34 -32.74 23.40
C LEU A 98 9.29 -33.93 23.43
N ARG A 99 10.52 -33.77 22.91
CA ARG A 99 11.56 -34.80 22.95
C ARG A 99 12.36 -34.85 24.30
N GLY A 100 12.12 -33.89 25.17
CA GLY A 100 12.86 -33.77 26.42
C GLY A 100 14.27 -33.16 26.28
N GLU A 101 14.58 -32.57 25.14
CA GLU A 101 15.85 -31.90 24.81
C GLU A 101 15.85 -30.48 25.39
N TYR A 102 15.77 -30.33 26.70
CA TYR A 102 15.58 -29.03 27.37
C TYR A 102 16.75 -28.06 27.17
N GLU A 103 17.97 -28.56 27.01
CA GLU A 103 19.15 -27.74 26.77
C GLU A 103 19.07 -27.06 25.41
N LEU A 104 18.68 -27.80 24.38
CA LEU A 104 18.46 -27.27 23.02
C LEU A 104 17.29 -26.26 23.01
N ALA A 105 16.17 -26.62 23.65
CA ALA A 105 15.01 -25.72 23.75
C ALA A 105 15.37 -24.42 24.46
N ALA A 106 16.13 -24.49 25.56
CA ALA A 106 16.58 -23.29 26.25
C ALA A 106 17.51 -22.40 25.40
N ARG A 107 18.44 -23.00 24.68
CA ARG A 107 19.32 -22.25 23.76
C ARG A 107 18.53 -21.52 22.70
N LEU A 108 17.63 -22.23 21.99
CA LEU A 108 16.80 -21.63 20.94
C LEU A 108 15.89 -20.51 21.50
N GLN A 109 15.32 -20.72 22.70
CA GLN A 109 14.39 -19.79 23.31
C GLN A 109 15.07 -18.53 23.86
N TYR A 110 16.26 -18.65 24.47
CA TYR A 110 16.90 -17.53 25.16
C TYR A 110 18.04 -16.89 24.37
N SER A 111 18.57 -17.53 23.33
CA SER A 111 19.61 -16.99 22.46
C SER A 111 19.07 -16.66 21.08
N ASP A 112 18.61 -17.64 20.32
CA ASP A 112 18.35 -17.51 18.90
C ASP A 112 17.05 -16.74 18.61
N LEU A 113 15.98 -17.03 19.34
CA LEU A 113 14.68 -16.37 19.17
C LEU A 113 14.73 -14.86 19.47
N PRO A 114 15.35 -14.39 20.58
CA PRO A 114 15.50 -12.95 20.84
C PRO A 114 16.37 -12.25 19.80
N GLU A 115 17.40 -12.90 19.27
CA GLU A 115 18.25 -12.33 18.23
C GLU A 115 17.46 -12.15 16.91
N LEU A 116 16.66 -13.14 16.52
CA LEU A 116 15.79 -13.03 15.34
C LEU A 116 14.72 -11.94 15.52
N ARG A 117 14.12 -11.82 16.71
CA ARG A 117 13.18 -10.75 17.01
C ARG A 117 13.82 -9.35 16.93
N LYS A 118 15.06 -9.23 17.41
CA LYS A 118 15.81 -7.97 17.30
C LYS A 118 16.09 -7.62 15.82
N LYS A 119 16.53 -8.59 15.03
CA LYS A 119 16.71 -8.43 13.58
C LYS A 119 15.40 -8.03 12.88
N LEU A 120 14.27 -8.58 13.33
CA LEU A 120 12.95 -8.22 12.78
C LEU A 120 12.62 -6.74 13.08
N THR A 121 12.76 -6.30 14.33
CA THR A 121 12.48 -4.91 14.71
C THR A 121 13.40 -3.91 14.02
N GLU A 122 14.68 -4.25 13.84
CA GLU A 122 15.64 -3.45 13.07
C GLU A 122 15.23 -3.36 11.59
N ALA A 123 14.86 -4.48 10.97
CA ALA A 123 14.42 -4.51 9.58
C ALA A 123 13.08 -3.77 9.37
N GLU A 124 12.13 -3.88 10.30
CA GLU A 124 10.85 -3.16 10.25
C GLU A 124 11.06 -1.65 10.44
N SER A 125 11.92 -1.23 11.36
CA SER A 125 12.23 0.20 11.58
C SER A 125 12.94 0.85 10.39
N LEU A 126 13.82 0.13 9.71
CA LEU A 126 14.46 0.59 8.47
C LEU A 126 13.43 0.74 7.33
N ASN A 127 12.48 -0.18 7.26
CA ASN A 127 11.39 -0.13 6.30
C ASN A 127 10.45 1.07 6.55
N GLU A 128 10.10 1.32 7.81
CA GLU A 128 9.26 2.46 8.19
C GLU A 128 9.94 3.81 7.96
N ALA A 129 11.25 3.91 8.19
CA ALA A 129 12.01 5.14 7.96
C ALA A 129 12.11 5.51 6.46
N GLN A 130 12.07 4.53 5.57
CA GLN A 130 12.05 4.72 4.11
C GLN A 130 10.63 4.99 3.57
N ASN A 131 9.60 4.82 4.39
CA ASN A 131 8.18 4.71 4.00
C ASN A 131 7.46 6.03 3.69
N LYS A 132 8.14 7.14 3.39
CA LYS A 132 7.41 8.37 3.00
C LYS A 132 6.80 8.36 1.59
N ASN A 133 7.21 7.41 0.71
CA ASN A 133 6.63 7.20 -0.63
C ASN A 133 6.87 5.73 -1.05
N VAL A 134 6.12 4.79 -0.46
CA VAL A 134 6.27 3.36 -0.75
C VAL A 134 5.67 3.01 -2.10
N LEU A 135 6.47 2.40 -2.96
CA LEU A 135 6.02 1.80 -4.23
C LEU A 135 5.38 0.42 -4.01
N VAL A 136 5.74 -0.26 -2.92
CA VAL A 136 5.29 -1.64 -2.63
C VAL A 136 4.64 -1.71 -1.25
N ARG A 137 3.32 -1.86 -1.18
CA ARG A 137 2.60 -2.10 0.08
C ARG A 137 2.81 -3.55 0.53
N SER A 138 3.18 -3.76 1.79
CA SER A 138 3.45 -5.09 2.36
C SER A 138 2.40 -5.56 3.36
N THR A 139 1.48 -4.70 3.75
CA THR A 139 0.44 -4.98 4.76
C THR A 139 -0.93 -4.67 4.21
N VAL A 140 -1.91 -5.53 4.53
CA VAL A 140 -3.32 -5.30 4.22
C VAL A 140 -3.89 -4.37 5.28
N THR A 141 -4.40 -3.22 4.87
CA THR A 141 -5.12 -2.28 5.73
C THR A 141 -6.62 -2.32 5.44
N ASP A 142 -7.41 -1.58 6.22
CA ASP A 142 -8.85 -1.46 6.01
C ASP A 142 -9.18 -0.83 4.64
N GLU A 143 -8.26 -0.04 4.07
CA GLU A 143 -8.43 0.59 2.76
C GLU A 143 -8.43 -0.44 1.64
N GLU A 144 -7.48 -1.39 1.63
CA GLU A 144 -7.42 -2.44 0.61
C GLU A 144 -8.62 -3.38 0.69
N ILE A 145 -9.10 -3.63 1.91
CA ILE A 145 -10.33 -4.43 2.09
C ILE A 145 -11.54 -3.66 1.54
N ALA A 146 -11.61 -2.35 1.81
CA ALA A 146 -12.68 -1.50 1.31
C ALA A 146 -12.65 -1.39 -0.22
N ASP A 147 -11.46 -1.34 -0.85
CA ASP A 147 -11.31 -1.37 -2.30
C ASP A 147 -11.89 -2.65 -2.93
N VAL A 148 -11.61 -3.81 -2.32
CA VAL A 148 -12.17 -5.09 -2.79
C VAL A 148 -13.69 -5.08 -2.66
N VAL A 149 -14.22 -4.64 -1.51
CA VAL A 149 -15.68 -4.55 -1.29
C VAL A 149 -16.31 -3.56 -2.26
N ALA A 150 -15.66 -2.42 -2.52
CA ALA A 150 -16.14 -1.43 -3.47
C ALA A 150 -16.25 -2.00 -4.90
N ARG A 151 -15.27 -2.80 -5.32
CA ARG A 151 -15.33 -3.49 -6.63
C ARG A 151 -16.49 -4.48 -6.72
N TRP A 152 -16.78 -5.21 -5.67
CA TRP A 152 -17.87 -6.19 -5.66
C TRP A 152 -19.25 -5.55 -5.58
N THR A 153 -19.39 -4.48 -4.78
CA THR A 153 -20.68 -3.86 -4.50
C THR A 153 -20.98 -2.64 -5.36
N GLY A 154 -19.98 -2.02 -5.97
CA GLY A 154 -20.08 -0.75 -6.68
C GLY A 154 -20.23 0.45 -5.74
N ILE A 155 -20.02 0.28 -4.42
CA ILE A 155 -20.08 1.37 -3.43
C ILE A 155 -18.72 2.07 -3.40
N PRO A 156 -18.65 3.42 -3.53
CA PRO A 156 -17.38 4.13 -3.47
C PRO A 156 -16.61 3.87 -2.15
N VAL A 157 -15.28 3.69 -2.24
CA VAL A 157 -14.39 3.41 -1.09
C VAL A 157 -14.55 4.45 0.02
N SER A 158 -14.68 5.72 -0.33
CA SER A 158 -14.88 6.83 0.63
C SER A 158 -16.08 6.61 1.57
N LEU A 159 -17.12 5.92 1.09
CA LEU A 159 -18.29 5.59 1.92
C LEU A 159 -18.06 4.38 2.84
N LEU A 160 -17.08 3.54 2.54
CA LEU A 160 -16.75 2.34 3.31
C LEU A 160 -15.73 2.61 4.42
N VAL A 161 -14.75 3.48 4.14
CA VAL A 161 -13.64 3.79 5.05
C VAL A 161 -13.98 4.91 6.02
N GLU A 162 -14.85 5.85 5.60
CA GLU A 162 -15.27 6.95 6.46
C GLU A 162 -16.04 6.45 7.69
N GLY A 163 -15.43 6.59 8.86
CA GLY A 163 -16.02 6.14 10.12
C GLY A 163 -17.38 6.80 10.40
N GLU A 164 -18.30 6.07 11.03
CA GLU A 164 -19.63 6.62 11.40
C GLU A 164 -19.51 7.95 12.15
N ARG A 165 -18.45 8.12 12.93
CA ARG A 165 -18.21 9.35 13.71
C ARG A 165 -17.90 10.56 12.83
N GLU A 166 -17.10 10.38 11.78
CA GLU A 166 -16.77 11.44 10.80
C GLU A 166 -18.00 11.81 9.97
N LYS A 167 -18.76 10.80 9.51
CA LYS A 167 -20.04 11.03 8.82
C LYS A 167 -21.02 11.85 9.64
N LEU A 168 -21.08 11.61 10.95
CA LEU A 168 -21.93 12.36 11.86
C LEU A 168 -21.45 13.81 12.06
N LEU A 169 -20.13 14.05 12.08
CA LEU A 169 -19.57 15.40 12.18
C LEU A 169 -19.88 16.24 10.95
N HIS A 170 -19.88 15.62 9.76
CA HIS A 170 -20.17 16.30 8.48
C HIS A 170 -21.62 16.12 8.00
N LEU A 171 -22.50 15.66 8.88
CA LEU A 171 -23.91 15.40 8.53
C LEU A 171 -24.63 16.66 8.07
N GLU A 172 -24.42 17.79 8.75
CA GLU A 172 -25.01 19.08 8.43
C GLU A 172 -24.62 19.53 7.01
N ASP A 173 -23.33 19.52 6.70
CA ASP A 173 -22.80 19.86 5.37
C ASP A 173 -23.36 18.95 4.27
N THR A 174 -23.51 17.66 4.59
CA THR A 174 -24.04 16.66 3.64
C THR A 174 -25.53 16.89 3.38
N LEU A 175 -26.30 17.28 4.38
CA LEU A 175 -27.71 17.62 4.24
C LEU A 175 -27.91 18.93 3.46
N HIS A 176 -27.07 19.93 3.69
CA HIS A 176 -27.11 21.19 2.93
C HIS A 176 -26.86 21.05 1.44
N LYS A 177 -26.10 20.02 1.01
CA LYS A 177 -25.93 19.71 -0.41
C LYS A 177 -27.22 19.28 -1.11
N ARG A 178 -28.19 18.77 -0.34
CA ARG A 178 -29.46 18.24 -0.88
C ARG A 178 -30.67 19.08 -0.50
N VAL A 179 -30.62 19.81 0.63
CA VAL A 179 -31.71 20.64 1.16
C VAL A 179 -31.28 22.09 1.00
N ILE A 180 -31.96 22.79 0.13
CA ILE A 180 -31.74 24.24 -0.08
C ILE A 180 -32.64 25.02 0.86
N GLY A 181 -32.06 25.85 1.72
CA GLY A 181 -32.74 26.55 2.78
C GLY A 181 -32.99 25.66 4.01
N GLN A 182 -33.78 26.11 4.94
CA GLN A 182 -34.12 25.42 6.22
C GLN A 182 -32.88 25.15 7.10
N ASP A 183 -31.92 26.06 7.13
CA ASP A 183 -30.65 25.90 7.83
C ASP A 183 -30.83 25.56 9.31
N GLU A 184 -31.79 26.16 9.99
CA GLU A 184 -32.10 25.89 11.39
C GLU A 184 -32.66 24.46 11.59
N ALA A 185 -33.49 23.98 10.67
CA ALA A 185 -34.06 22.64 10.75
C ALA A 185 -32.96 21.58 10.49
N VAL A 186 -32.09 21.78 9.50
CA VAL A 186 -30.97 20.91 9.20
C VAL A 186 -30.02 20.80 10.39
N ARG A 187 -29.67 21.91 11.03
CA ARG A 187 -28.83 21.95 12.22
C ARG A 187 -29.47 21.17 13.37
N LEU A 188 -30.75 21.43 13.70
CA LEU A 188 -31.44 20.75 14.79
C LEU A 188 -31.53 19.24 14.58
N VAL A 189 -31.80 18.80 13.36
CA VAL A 189 -31.82 17.36 13.00
C VAL A 189 -30.44 16.76 13.14
N SER A 190 -29.39 17.41 12.63
CA SER A 190 -28.02 16.93 12.73
C SER A 190 -27.59 16.81 14.20
N GLU A 191 -27.85 17.81 15.02
CA GLU A 191 -27.55 17.77 16.47
C GLU A 191 -28.36 16.68 17.20
N ALA A 192 -29.60 16.43 16.82
CA ALA A 192 -30.42 15.38 17.42
C ALA A 192 -29.88 14.00 17.11
N ILE A 193 -29.44 13.75 15.84
CA ILE A 193 -28.82 12.49 15.42
C ILE A 193 -27.47 12.29 16.11
N GLN A 194 -26.64 13.34 16.19
CA GLN A 194 -25.35 13.27 16.89
C GLN A 194 -25.54 12.94 18.38
N ARG A 195 -26.48 13.56 19.06
CA ARG A 195 -26.84 13.27 20.48
C ARG A 195 -27.34 11.83 20.66
N SER A 196 -28.18 11.35 19.78
CA SER A 196 -28.70 9.98 19.81
C SER A 196 -27.57 8.95 19.67
N ARG A 197 -26.65 9.18 18.72
CA ARG A 197 -25.50 8.28 18.50
C ARG A 197 -24.40 8.38 19.56
N ALA A 198 -24.32 9.52 20.26
CA ALA A 198 -23.42 9.66 21.42
C ALA A 198 -23.97 8.98 22.70
N GLY A 199 -25.11 8.32 22.63
CA GLY A 199 -25.70 7.62 23.78
C GLY A 199 -26.35 8.55 24.82
N ILE A 200 -26.59 9.82 24.47
CA ILE A 200 -27.22 10.84 25.34
C ILE A 200 -28.74 10.90 25.06
N SER A 201 -29.32 9.83 24.55
CA SER A 201 -30.75 9.74 24.32
C SER A 201 -31.47 9.24 25.59
N ASP A 202 -32.55 9.91 25.97
CA ASP A 202 -33.45 9.44 27.05
C ASP A 202 -34.19 8.19 26.55
N PRO A 203 -34.00 6.99 27.17
CA PRO A 203 -34.66 5.76 26.73
C PRO A 203 -36.19 5.81 26.81
N ASN A 204 -36.77 6.79 27.54
CA ASN A 204 -38.21 6.97 27.69
C ASN A 204 -38.81 7.99 26.71
N ARG A 205 -37.99 8.63 25.88
CA ARG A 205 -38.45 9.57 24.83
C ARG A 205 -37.80 9.18 23.51
N PRO A 206 -38.47 8.33 22.72
CA PRO A 206 -38.00 7.94 21.37
C PRO A 206 -38.03 9.12 20.40
#